data_9bb020407565b503da5ac014ef2ae25f
#
_entry.id   9bb020407565b503da5ac014ef2ae25f
#
_cell.length_a   1.000
_cell.length_b   1.000
_cell.length_c   1.000
_cell.angle_alpha   90.00
_cell.angle_beta   90.00
_cell.angle_gamma   90.00
#
_symmetry.space_group_name_H-M   'P 1'
#
loop_
_entity.id
_entity.type
_entity.pdbx_description
1 polymer ?
#
loop_
_entity_poly.entity_id
_entity_poly.type
_entity_poly.pdbx_seq_one_letter_code
_entity_poly.pdbx_strand_id
1 'polypeptide(L)'
;FTVGQRKGLALGTPAPDGKPRFVLEIRPKTNEVIVGSRELLSIDEIRGIRATWAGIPVPEAEHFLAQEPKLGVRSETFDVTAQVRAHADPVRGTAHLEWAEDTDAETPGKLRVETVVRLHDGLFGVAPGQTMVLYQGTRVLGQSTIARAYSLAREDLDDLRENAAV
;
A
#
# COMPACT_ATOMS: atom_id res chain seq x y z
N PHE A 1 -20.13 -6.35 -4.85
CA PHE A 1 -18.95 -6.12 -5.68
C PHE A 1 -17.68 -6.46 -4.91
N THR A 2 -16.60 -6.79 -5.64
CA THR A 2 -15.28 -7.08 -5.07
C THR A 2 -14.22 -6.33 -5.87
N VAL A 3 -13.22 -5.76 -5.19
CA VAL A 3 -12.09 -5.09 -5.87
C VAL A 3 -11.40 -6.07 -6.82
N GLY A 4 -11.15 -5.64 -8.07
CA GLY A 4 -10.66 -6.48 -9.16
C GLY A 4 -11.75 -7.20 -9.96
N GLN A 5 -13.02 -7.13 -9.56
CA GLN A 5 -14.13 -7.71 -10.30
C GLN A 5 -14.28 -7.04 -11.67
N ARG A 6 -14.44 -7.86 -12.72
CA ARG A 6 -14.66 -7.41 -14.10
C ARG A 6 -16.07 -7.68 -14.59
N LYS A 7 -16.63 -8.86 -14.25
CA LYS A 7 -17.93 -9.30 -14.76
C LYS A 7 -19.07 -8.81 -13.87
N GLY A 8 -20.25 -8.60 -14.47
CA GLY A 8 -21.47 -8.28 -13.71
C GLY A 8 -21.52 -6.81 -13.22
N LEU A 9 -20.72 -5.91 -13.77
CA LEU A 9 -20.71 -4.49 -13.38
C LEU A 9 -21.93 -3.73 -13.90
N ALA A 10 -22.66 -4.27 -14.91
CA ALA A 10 -23.83 -3.66 -15.53
C ALA A 10 -23.63 -2.17 -15.89
N LEU A 11 -22.44 -1.81 -16.37
CA LEU A 11 -22.14 -0.47 -16.86
C LEU A 11 -22.92 -0.27 -18.15
N GLY A 12 -23.98 0.54 -18.12
CA GLY A 12 -24.91 0.73 -19.23
C GLY A 12 -24.30 1.27 -20.51
N THR A 13 -23.08 1.84 -20.46
CA THR A 13 -22.36 2.38 -21.61
C THR A 13 -20.98 1.77 -21.71
N PRO A 14 -20.54 1.27 -22.88
CA PRO A 14 -19.17 0.84 -23.09
C PRO A 14 -18.20 2.00 -22.81
N ALA A 15 -17.03 1.66 -22.29
CA ALA A 15 -16.00 2.66 -22.08
C ALA A 15 -15.52 3.25 -23.42
N PRO A 16 -15.24 4.57 -23.49
CA PRO A 16 -14.84 5.23 -24.75
C PRO A 16 -13.61 4.62 -25.41
N ASP A 17 -12.71 4.02 -24.61
CA ASP A 17 -11.49 3.35 -25.07
C ASP A 17 -11.68 1.88 -25.45
N GLY A 18 -12.91 1.36 -25.35
CA GLY A 18 -13.24 -0.04 -25.63
C GLY A 18 -12.62 -1.08 -24.68
N LYS A 19 -11.88 -0.65 -23.66
CA LYS A 19 -11.19 -1.55 -22.73
C LYS A 19 -12.11 -1.99 -21.58
N PRO A 20 -11.90 -3.21 -21.03
CA PRO A 20 -12.64 -3.68 -19.87
C PRO A 20 -12.44 -2.77 -18.65
N ARG A 21 -13.48 -2.65 -17.84
CA ARG A 21 -13.44 -1.99 -16.54
C ARG A 21 -13.41 -2.99 -15.41
N PHE A 22 -12.75 -2.60 -14.34
CA PHE A 22 -12.58 -3.37 -13.12
C PHE A 22 -12.99 -2.52 -11.92
N VAL A 23 -13.52 -3.15 -10.88
CA VAL A 23 -13.75 -2.47 -9.60
C VAL A 23 -12.41 -2.11 -8.98
N LEU A 24 -12.18 -0.82 -8.80
CA LEU A 24 -10.97 -0.29 -8.16
C LEU A 24 -11.16 -0.08 -6.67
N GLU A 25 -12.38 0.36 -6.28
CA GLU A 25 -12.70 0.69 -4.90
C GLU A 25 -14.20 0.57 -4.66
N ILE A 26 -14.56 0.24 -3.44
CA ILE A 26 -15.94 0.25 -2.96
C ILE A 26 -16.01 1.24 -1.81
N ARG A 27 -16.92 2.21 -1.91
CA ARG A 27 -17.18 3.24 -0.91
C ARG A 27 -18.54 3.02 -0.25
N PRO A 28 -18.63 2.22 0.81
CA PRO A 28 -19.93 1.88 1.41
C PRO A 28 -20.68 3.10 1.99
N LYS A 29 -19.94 4.10 2.45
CA LYS A 29 -20.54 5.32 3.04
C LYS A 29 -21.32 6.18 2.03
N THR A 30 -20.87 6.17 0.78
CA THR A 30 -21.50 6.95 -0.33
C THR A 30 -22.25 6.05 -1.31
N ASN A 31 -22.26 4.71 -1.09
CA ASN A 31 -22.82 3.71 -2.02
C ASN A 31 -22.21 3.78 -3.42
N GLU A 32 -20.92 4.10 -3.52
CA GLU A 32 -20.22 4.21 -4.79
C GLU A 32 -19.34 2.99 -5.04
N VAL A 33 -19.24 2.60 -6.31
CA VAL A 33 -18.27 1.64 -6.81
C VAL A 33 -17.44 2.33 -7.87
N ILE A 34 -16.18 2.55 -7.57
CA ILE A 34 -15.23 3.17 -8.50
C ILE A 34 -14.72 2.11 -9.45
N VAL A 35 -14.80 2.39 -10.74
CA VAL A 35 -14.35 1.47 -11.78
C VAL A 35 -13.32 2.15 -12.69
N GLY A 36 -12.36 1.38 -13.20
CA GLY A 36 -11.32 1.89 -14.07
C GLY A 36 -10.63 0.80 -14.87
N SER A 37 -9.54 1.17 -15.55
CA SER A 37 -8.72 0.23 -16.29
C SER A 37 -7.96 -0.72 -15.35
N ARG A 38 -7.44 -1.83 -15.92
CA ARG A 38 -6.72 -2.83 -15.13
C ARG A 38 -5.43 -2.27 -14.51
N GLU A 39 -4.78 -1.38 -15.21
CA GLU A 39 -3.53 -0.75 -14.80
C GLU A 39 -3.68 -0.01 -13.46
N LEU A 40 -4.85 0.57 -13.21
CA LEU A 40 -5.18 1.26 -11.97
C LEU A 40 -5.42 0.32 -10.75
N LEU A 41 -5.41 -0.99 -10.97
CA LEU A 41 -5.39 -1.99 -9.90
C LEU A 41 -3.97 -2.33 -9.43
N SER A 42 -2.95 -1.87 -10.15
CA SER A 42 -1.56 -2.07 -9.75
C SER A 42 -1.28 -1.29 -8.46
N ILE A 43 -0.75 -1.98 -7.47
CA ILE A 43 -0.33 -1.39 -6.19
C ILE A 43 1.16 -1.15 -6.24
N ASP A 44 1.56 0.09 -6.04
CA ASP A 44 2.96 0.53 -6.12
C ASP A 44 3.51 0.90 -4.74
N GLU A 45 2.65 1.28 -3.79
CA GLU A 45 3.04 1.55 -2.41
C GLU A 45 2.20 0.74 -1.43
N ILE A 46 2.86 0.13 -0.44
CA ILE A 46 2.22 -0.62 0.63
C ILE A 46 2.66 -0.02 1.97
N ARG A 47 1.69 0.24 2.85
CA ARG A 47 1.93 0.66 4.23
C ARG A 47 1.57 -0.44 5.20
N GLY A 48 2.57 -0.91 5.93
CA GLY A 48 2.46 -1.96 6.94
C GLY A 48 2.55 -1.41 8.35
N ILE A 49 1.80 -2.02 9.25
CA ILE A 49 1.77 -1.70 10.69
C ILE A 49 2.12 -2.94 11.50
N ARG A 50 2.40 -2.76 12.79
CA ARG A 50 2.72 -3.85 13.73
C ARG A 50 3.87 -4.72 13.21
N ALA A 51 4.95 -4.05 12.77
CA ALA A 51 6.11 -4.75 12.28
C ALA A 51 6.76 -5.60 13.37
N THR A 52 7.15 -6.83 13.00
CA THR A 52 7.99 -7.72 13.81
C THR A 52 9.26 -8.02 13.03
N TRP A 53 10.40 -7.65 13.58
CA TRP A 53 11.70 -7.81 12.93
C TRP A 53 12.35 -9.14 13.32
N ALA A 54 12.95 -9.82 12.35
CA ALA A 54 13.65 -11.08 12.53
C ALA A 54 15.14 -10.83 12.82
N GLY A 55 15.45 -10.55 14.06
CA GLY A 55 16.82 -10.24 14.50
C GLY A 55 17.15 -8.75 14.45
N ILE A 56 18.42 -8.41 14.19
CA ILE A 56 18.87 -7.01 14.10
C ILE A 56 18.29 -6.40 12.83
N PRO A 57 17.53 -5.30 12.91
CA PRO A 57 17.05 -4.57 11.74
C PRO A 57 18.22 -4.05 10.89
N VAL A 58 17.94 -3.65 9.68
CA VAL A 58 18.93 -2.93 8.87
C VAL A 58 19.34 -1.64 9.60
N PRO A 59 20.58 -1.15 9.38
CA PRO A 59 21.12 0.01 10.13
C PRO A 59 20.19 1.24 10.08
N GLU A 60 19.53 1.46 8.94
CA GLU A 60 18.60 2.57 8.72
C GLU A 60 17.38 2.47 9.64
N ALA A 61 16.84 1.27 9.82
CA ALA A 61 15.73 1.02 10.73
C ALA A 61 16.15 1.09 12.20
N GLU A 62 17.31 0.57 12.55
CA GLU A 62 17.86 0.62 13.91
C GLU A 62 18.06 2.07 14.36
N HIS A 63 18.72 2.88 13.52
CA HIS A 63 18.95 4.30 13.81
C HIS A 63 17.63 5.08 13.98
N PHE A 64 16.66 4.82 13.13
CA PHE A 64 15.34 5.45 13.21
C PHE A 64 14.58 5.09 14.48
N LEU A 65 14.57 3.80 14.86
CA LEU A 65 13.85 3.32 16.04
C LEU A 65 14.48 3.77 17.36
N ALA A 66 15.75 4.19 17.35
CA ALA A 66 16.44 4.76 18.50
C ALA A 66 16.09 6.24 18.76
N GLN A 67 15.43 6.92 17.81
CA GLN A 67 15.04 8.32 17.94
C GLN A 67 13.67 8.47 18.65
N GLU A 68 13.44 9.66 19.21
CA GLU A 68 12.12 9.99 19.75
C GLU A 68 11.06 10.05 18.64
N PRO A 69 9.85 9.52 18.91
CA PRO A 69 8.74 9.56 17.97
C PRO A 69 8.37 10.99 17.58
N LYS A 70 8.35 11.26 16.27
CA LYS A 70 7.90 12.55 15.74
C LYS A 70 7.15 12.33 14.42
N LEU A 71 5.93 12.83 14.34
CA LEU A 71 5.05 12.69 13.17
C LEU A 71 5.76 13.12 11.88
N GLY A 72 5.69 12.27 10.85
CA GLY A 72 6.24 12.51 9.52
C GLY A 72 7.76 12.31 9.40
N VAL A 73 8.46 12.01 10.49
CA VAL A 73 9.89 11.66 10.43
C VAL A 73 10.06 10.27 9.85
N ARG A 74 11.04 10.12 8.94
CA ARG A 74 11.32 8.89 8.18
C ARG A 74 12.75 8.42 8.43
N SER A 75 12.94 7.10 8.31
CA SER A 75 14.28 6.53 8.17
C SER A 75 14.86 6.81 6.79
N GLU A 76 16.15 6.57 6.60
CA GLU A 76 16.71 6.37 5.29
C GLU A 76 16.05 5.16 4.61
N THR A 77 16.10 5.16 3.27
CA THR A 77 15.52 4.11 2.44
C THR A 77 16.51 2.96 2.26
N PHE A 78 16.04 1.73 2.31
CA PHE A 78 16.83 0.52 2.10
C PHE A 78 16.14 -0.42 1.09
N ASP A 79 16.95 -1.20 0.37
CA ASP A 79 16.47 -2.15 -0.62
C ASP A 79 15.84 -3.37 0.05
N VAL A 80 14.70 -3.80 -0.49
CA VAL A 80 13.96 -4.97 -0.02
C VAL A 80 13.37 -5.76 -1.18
N THR A 81 12.98 -7.00 -0.87
CA THR A 81 12.04 -7.78 -1.65
C THR A 81 10.82 -8.04 -0.78
N ALA A 82 9.63 -7.68 -1.25
CA ALA A 82 8.39 -7.81 -0.49
C ALA A 82 7.56 -8.99 -1.02
N GLN A 83 7.06 -9.82 -0.11
CA GLN A 83 6.14 -10.92 -0.40
C GLN A 83 4.85 -10.71 0.39
N VAL A 84 3.72 -10.63 -0.32
CA VAL A 84 2.40 -10.41 0.28
C VAL A 84 1.50 -11.64 0.26
N ARG A 85 1.95 -12.73 -0.35
CA ARG A 85 1.23 -14.01 -0.41
C ARG A 85 2.22 -15.18 -0.34
N ALA A 86 1.88 -16.24 0.36
CA ALA A 86 2.73 -17.39 0.57
C ALA A 86 3.24 -18.07 -0.73
N HIS A 87 2.46 -18.01 -1.80
CA HIS A 87 2.77 -18.65 -3.08
C HIS A 87 3.03 -17.66 -4.22
N ALA A 88 3.18 -16.37 -3.91
CA ALA A 88 3.56 -15.37 -4.90
C ALA A 88 5.08 -15.13 -4.86
N ASP A 89 5.66 -14.84 -6.03
CA ASP A 89 7.05 -14.44 -6.10
C ASP A 89 7.25 -13.11 -5.37
N PRO A 90 8.33 -12.96 -4.58
CA PRO A 90 8.67 -11.70 -3.96
C PRO A 90 8.99 -10.63 -5.01
N VAL A 91 8.53 -9.40 -4.79
CA VAL A 91 8.74 -8.27 -5.70
C VAL A 91 9.77 -7.32 -5.10
N ARG A 92 10.70 -6.84 -5.93
CA ARG A 92 11.72 -5.88 -5.52
C ARG A 92 11.11 -4.51 -5.27
N GLY A 93 11.68 -3.80 -4.32
CA GLY A 93 11.30 -2.44 -3.98
C GLY A 93 12.26 -1.83 -2.99
N THR A 94 11.89 -0.68 -2.50
CA THR A 94 12.58 0.02 -1.42
C THR A 94 11.64 0.20 -0.23
N ALA A 95 12.19 0.20 0.98
CA ALA A 95 11.42 0.42 2.19
C ALA A 95 12.02 1.55 3.03
N HIS A 96 11.18 2.22 3.80
CA HIS A 96 11.57 3.07 4.91
C HIS A 96 10.58 2.92 6.05
N LEU A 97 10.96 3.36 7.23
CA LEU A 97 10.07 3.48 8.39
C LEU A 97 9.62 4.92 8.52
N GLU A 98 8.38 5.13 8.95
CA GLU A 98 7.80 6.46 9.13
C GLU A 98 6.98 6.51 10.43
N TRP A 99 7.12 7.58 11.22
CA TRP A 99 6.22 7.88 12.31
C TRP A 99 4.92 8.48 11.79
N ALA A 100 3.84 7.75 11.93
CA ALA A 100 2.50 8.13 11.49
C ALA A 100 1.53 8.21 12.67
N GLU A 101 0.44 8.93 12.51
CA GLU A 101 -0.64 8.95 13.50
C GLU A 101 -1.31 7.57 13.58
N ASP A 102 -1.47 7.06 14.79
CA ASP A 102 -2.17 5.80 15.03
C ASP A 102 -3.69 6.05 15.07
N THR A 103 -4.31 5.95 13.89
CA THR A 103 -5.76 6.17 13.73
C THR A 103 -6.62 5.11 14.42
N ASP A 104 -6.03 4.01 14.87
CA ASP A 104 -6.72 2.92 15.59
C ASP A 104 -6.56 3.06 17.12
N ALA A 105 -5.76 4.05 17.58
CA ALA A 105 -5.55 4.27 19.00
C ALA A 105 -6.77 4.94 19.67
N GLU A 106 -7.08 4.54 20.88
CA GLU A 106 -8.13 5.18 21.69
C GLU A 106 -7.79 6.63 22.06
N THR A 107 -6.48 6.95 22.10
CA THR A 107 -5.99 8.30 22.46
C THR A 107 -5.58 9.04 21.19
N PRO A 108 -6.19 10.18 20.86
CA PRO A 108 -5.79 11.02 19.74
C PRO A 108 -4.33 11.48 19.86
N GLY A 109 -3.64 11.56 18.71
CA GLY A 109 -2.25 12.01 18.65
C GLY A 109 -1.21 10.96 19.02
N LYS A 110 -1.62 9.71 19.32
CA LYS A 110 -0.68 8.61 19.47
C LYS A 110 0.01 8.32 18.15
N LEU A 111 1.32 8.12 18.19
CA LEU A 111 2.12 7.77 17.01
C LEU A 111 2.39 6.27 16.97
N ARG A 112 2.50 5.75 15.76
CA ARG A 112 2.97 4.40 15.46
C ARG A 112 4.01 4.42 14.36
N VAL A 113 4.81 3.37 14.27
CA VAL A 113 5.70 3.16 13.13
C VAL A 113 4.93 2.47 12.02
N GLU A 114 4.97 3.04 10.83
CA GLU A 114 4.56 2.40 9.59
C GLU A 114 5.80 1.97 8.80
N THR A 115 5.74 0.78 8.22
CA THR A 115 6.73 0.30 7.23
C THR A 115 6.17 0.63 5.85
N VAL A 116 6.79 1.57 5.17
CA VAL A 116 6.37 2.00 3.83
C VAL A 116 7.25 1.31 2.80
N VAL A 117 6.63 0.58 1.89
CA VAL A 117 7.32 -0.16 0.81
C VAL A 117 6.86 0.38 -0.53
N ARG A 118 7.79 0.85 -1.35
CA ARG A 118 7.57 1.18 -2.76
C ARG A 118 8.09 0.06 -3.64
N LEU A 119 7.19 -0.50 -4.43
CA LEU A 119 7.50 -1.60 -5.35
C LEU A 119 8.03 -1.06 -6.67
N HIS A 120 9.05 -1.72 -7.23
CA HIS A 120 9.55 -1.38 -8.58
C HIS A 120 8.58 -1.84 -9.66
N ASP A 121 7.96 -3.01 -9.46
CA ASP A 121 6.90 -3.54 -10.31
C ASP A 121 5.64 -3.68 -9.47
N GLY A 122 4.54 -3.12 -9.97
CA GLY A 122 3.30 -3.11 -9.22
C GLY A 122 2.72 -4.51 -9.00
N LEU A 123 2.03 -4.69 -7.88
CA LEU A 123 1.34 -5.92 -7.51
C LEU A 123 -0.18 -5.78 -7.65
N PHE A 124 -0.83 -6.90 -8.02
CA PHE A 124 -2.28 -6.99 -8.04
C PHE A 124 -2.81 -7.77 -6.83
N GLY A 125 -3.97 -7.35 -6.33
CA GLY A 125 -4.69 -8.07 -5.29
C GLY A 125 -4.05 -7.97 -3.90
N VAL A 126 -3.36 -6.89 -3.62
CA VAL A 126 -2.94 -6.51 -2.28
C VAL A 126 -4.13 -5.93 -1.54
N ALA A 127 -4.37 -6.41 -0.32
CA ALA A 127 -5.49 -5.94 0.50
C ALA A 127 -5.06 -5.70 1.96
N PRO A 128 -5.70 -4.76 2.65
CA PRO A 128 -5.53 -4.59 4.10
C PRO A 128 -5.80 -5.89 4.87
N GLY A 129 -5.08 -6.08 5.96
CA GLY A 129 -5.14 -7.26 6.80
C GLY A 129 -4.23 -8.43 6.38
N GLN A 130 -3.70 -8.42 5.17
CA GLN A 130 -2.70 -9.41 4.74
C GLN A 130 -1.35 -9.16 5.42
N THR A 131 -0.53 -10.20 5.51
CA THR A 131 0.85 -10.08 5.98
C THR A 131 1.78 -9.79 4.81
N MET A 132 2.65 -8.81 4.99
CA MET A 132 3.77 -8.52 4.11
C MET A 132 5.06 -8.97 4.80
N VAL A 133 5.86 -9.80 4.13
CA VAL A 133 7.18 -10.24 4.58
C VAL A 133 8.25 -9.55 3.76
N LEU A 134 9.26 -9.01 4.42
CA LEU A 134 10.38 -8.31 3.80
C LEU A 134 11.65 -9.15 3.87
N TYR A 135 12.36 -9.17 2.77
CA TYR A 135 13.63 -9.88 2.61
C TYR A 135 14.73 -8.94 2.11
N GLN A 136 15.97 -9.27 2.42
CA GLN A 136 17.17 -8.72 1.79
C GLN A 136 18.03 -9.91 1.35
N GLY A 137 18.07 -10.15 0.03
CA GLY A 137 18.58 -11.41 -0.51
C GLY A 137 17.76 -12.60 0.00
N THR A 138 18.41 -13.54 0.67
CA THR A 138 17.77 -14.73 1.29
C THR A 138 17.41 -14.51 2.78
N ARG A 139 17.78 -13.37 3.34
CA ARG A 139 17.54 -13.05 4.76
C ARG A 139 16.14 -12.47 4.92
N VAL A 140 15.36 -13.04 5.84
CA VAL A 140 14.11 -12.42 6.30
C VAL A 140 14.48 -11.23 7.19
N LEU A 141 13.99 -10.05 6.84
CA LEU A 141 14.13 -8.85 7.68
C LEU A 141 13.04 -8.78 8.75
N GLY A 142 11.80 -9.10 8.34
CA GLY A 142 10.66 -9.04 9.23
C GLY A 142 9.35 -9.15 8.47
N GLN A 143 8.27 -8.92 9.20
CA GLN A 143 6.92 -8.90 8.65
C GLN A 143 6.12 -7.73 9.23
N SER A 144 5.07 -7.33 8.52
CA SER A 144 4.08 -6.37 9.00
C SER A 144 2.69 -6.70 8.48
N THR A 145 1.66 -6.19 9.16
CA THR A 145 0.28 -6.28 8.65
C THR A 145 0.04 -5.12 7.70
N ILE A 146 -0.46 -5.40 6.51
CA ILE A 146 -0.82 -4.36 5.53
C ILE A 146 -2.02 -3.58 6.06
N ALA A 147 -1.82 -2.29 6.29
CA ALA A 147 -2.88 -1.37 6.68
C ALA A 147 -3.51 -0.69 5.46
N ARG A 148 -2.67 -0.28 4.50
CA ARG A 148 -3.08 0.44 3.28
C ARG A 148 -2.21 0.03 2.10
N ALA A 149 -2.79 0.12 0.91
CA ALA A 149 -2.11 -0.15 -0.35
C ALA A 149 -2.58 0.87 -1.39
N TYR A 150 -1.64 1.47 -2.11
CA TYR A 150 -1.90 2.58 -3.02
C TYR A 150 -1.42 2.27 -4.44
N SER A 151 -2.20 2.77 -5.40
CA SER A 151 -1.78 2.88 -6.79
C SER A 151 -1.39 4.33 -7.05
N LEU A 152 -0.12 4.60 -7.27
CA LEU A 152 0.37 5.96 -7.57
C LEU A 152 -0.27 6.51 -8.83
N ALA A 153 -0.45 5.68 -9.87
CA ALA A 153 -1.15 6.07 -11.09
C ALA A 153 -2.61 6.50 -10.86
N ARG A 154 -3.23 6.05 -9.75
CA ARG A 154 -4.57 6.43 -9.37
C ARG A 154 -4.62 7.74 -8.59
N GLU A 155 -3.65 7.96 -7.71
CA GLU A 155 -3.52 9.23 -6.98
C GLU A 155 -3.34 10.39 -7.95
N ASP A 156 -2.46 10.24 -8.97
CA ASP A 156 -2.27 11.23 -10.03
C ASP A 156 -3.58 11.58 -10.76
N LEU A 157 -4.47 10.59 -10.96
CA LEU A 157 -5.77 10.83 -11.62
C LEU A 157 -6.78 11.54 -10.72
N ASP A 158 -6.77 11.26 -9.43
CA ASP A 158 -7.67 11.91 -8.47
C ASP A 158 -7.24 13.37 -8.27
N ASP A 159 -5.95 13.66 -8.19
CA ASP A 159 -5.40 15.03 -8.15
C ASP A 159 -5.75 15.84 -9.40
N LEU A 160 -5.69 15.22 -10.59
CA LEU A 160 -6.06 15.88 -11.84
C LEU A 160 -7.56 16.21 -11.91
N ARG A 161 -8.42 15.39 -11.28
CA ARG A 161 -9.87 15.64 -11.22
C ARG A 161 -10.22 16.75 -10.25
N GLU A 162 -9.58 16.79 -9.08
CA GLU A 162 -9.79 17.86 -8.11
C GLU A 162 -9.35 19.22 -8.68
N ASN A 163 -8.23 19.28 -9.40
CA ASN A 163 -7.73 20.49 -10.06
C ASN A 163 -8.56 20.92 -11.29
N ALA A 164 -9.29 20.01 -11.92
CA ALA A 164 -10.17 20.32 -13.07
C ALA A 164 -11.59 20.74 -12.66
N ALA A 165 -11.94 20.63 -11.39
CA ALA A 165 -13.25 21.00 -10.84
C ALA A 165 -13.35 22.45 -10.32
N VAL A 166 -12.36 23.31 -10.63
CA VAL A 166 -12.33 24.75 -10.27
C VAL A 166 -12.86 25.62 -11.40
#